data_1a3b72bca52b32227f8d6f1cb2e2b3a4
#
_entry.id   1a3b72bca52b32227f8d6f1cb2e2b3a4
#
_cell.length_a   1.000
_cell.length_b   1.000
_cell.length_c   1.000
_cell.angle_alpha   90.00
_cell.angle_beta   90.00
_cell.angle_gamma   90.00
#
_symmetry.space_group_name_H-M   'P 1'
#
loop_
_entity.id
_entity.type
_entity.pdbx_description
1 polymer ?
#
loop_
_entity_poly.entity_id
_entity_poly.type
_entity_poly.pdbx_seq_one_letter_code
_entity_poly.pdbx_strand_id
1 'polypeptide(L)'
;KEKADATAEELQSLLTALQSAKANLKKADTQTTDTSKQPDTPSTPSTPSNPGQTAVKETVNKNVTYRILNENKKTAAVIGVGGSKGKNLTSVTIARTVKIGNVTYKVTRISKNAFKSCKKLKKVTIGSNVKKIEKNAFAGCSKLKTVNMKKATGITSIGSKAFSKIDAKAKVTVPAKKLSKYKRMLKKAGLPKKATVKK
;
A
#
# COMPACT_ATOMS: atom_id res chain seq x y z
N LYS A 1 21.12 25.17 -35.07
CA LYS A 1 21.58 23.78 -34.86
C LYS A 1 22.91 23.90 -34.14
N GLU A 2 22.89 23.93 -32.81
CA GLU A 2 24.08 23.77 -31.97
C GLU A 2 23.79 22.61 -31.03
N LYS A 3 24.53 21.52 -31.21
CA LYS A 3 24.72 20.51 -30.22
C LYS A 3 25.70 21.08 -29.18
N ALA A 4 25.24 21.28 -27.96
CA ALA A 4 26.13 21.57 -26.85
C ALA A 4 26.83 20.24 -26.48
N ASP A 5 28.07 20.09 -26.93
CA ASP A 5 28.97 19.10 -26.41
C ASP A 5 29.39 19.54 -25.00
N ALA A 6 29.12 18.68 -24.02
CA ALA A 6 29.56 18.91 -22.64
C ALA A 6 31.08 19.02 -22.61
N THR A 7 31.60 20.07 -22.02
CA THR A 7 33.05 20.31 -21.94
C THR A 7 33.75 19.29 -21.07
N ALA A 8 35.02 19.04 -21.34
CA ALA A 8 35.83 18.08 -20.58
C ALA A 8 35.81 18.39 -19.06
N GLU A 9 35.66 19.65 -18.67
CA GLU A 9 35.57 20.12 -17.28
C GLU A 9 34.27 19.68 -16.60
N GLU A 10 33.13 19.69 -17.30
CA GLU A 10 31.85 19.22 -16.76
C GLU A 10 31.86 17.71 -16.53
N LEU A 11 32.48 16.94 -17.42
CA LEU A 11 32.67 15.51 -17.26
C LEU A 11 33.60 15.17 -16.09
N GLN A 12 34.65 15.97 -15.89
CA GLN A 12 35.58 15.81 -14.78
C GLN A 12 34.91 16.12 -13.42
N SER A 13 34.07 17.14 -13.35
CA SER A 13 33.26 17.50 -12.17
C SER A 13 32.29 16.39 -11.76
N LEU A 14 31.61 15.80 -12.75
CA LEU A 14 30.71 14.66 -12.52
C LEU A 14 31.45 13.40 -12.04
N LEU A 15 32.64 13.15 -12.59
CA LEU A 15 33.49 12.03 -12.16
C LEU A 15 33.96 12.18 -10.71
N THR A 16 34.35 13.37 -10.32
CA THR A 16 34.79 13.70 -8.93
C THR A 16 33.64 13.56 -7.95
N ALA A 17 32.42 14.02 -8.31
CA ALA A 17 31.22 13.84 -7.49
C ALA A 17 30.87 12.37 -7.29
N LEU A 18 31.00 11.55 -8.35
CA LEU A 18 30.74 10.12 -8.28
C LEU A 18 31.76 9.37 -7.40
N GLN A 19 33.02 9.77 -7.44
CA GLN A 19 34.07 9.19 -6.62
C GLN A 19 33.90 9.54 -5.13
N SER A 20 33.49 10.77 -4.81
CA SER A 20 33.19 11.20 -3.44
C SER A 20 32.00 10.46 -2.86
N ALA A 21 30.95 10.23 -3.64
CA ALA A 21 29.80 9.40 -3.23
C ALA A 21 30.19 7.95 -2.94
N LYS A 22 31.11 7.40 -3.72
CA LYS A 22 31.62 6.03 -3.55
C LYS A 22 32.52 5.87 -2.30
N ALA A 23 33.24 6.90 -1.92
CA ALA A 23 34.10 6.91 -0.72
C ALA A 23 33.25 6.95 0.57
N ASN A 24 32.14 7.69 0.57
CA ASN A 24 31.23 7.76 1.72
C ASN A 24 30.46 6.43 1.95
N LEU A 25 30.32 5.60 0.94
CA LEU A 25 29.64 4.29 1.07
C LEU A 25 30.52 3.23 1.76
N LYS A 26 31.86 3.41 1.77
CA LYS A 26 32.81 2.45 2.36
C LYS A 26 33.09 2.65 3.86
N LYS A 27 32.56 3.72 4.48
CA LYS A 27 32.84 4.07 5.87
C LYS A 27 31.78 3.63 6.90
N ALA A 28 30.73 2.92 6.46
CA ALA A 28 29.61 2.51 7.29
C ALA A 28 29.63 1.03 7.74
N ASP A 29 30.76 0.34 7.58
CA ASP A 29 30.85 -1.08 7.97
C ASP A 29 32.08 -1.33 8.83
N THR A 30 32.04 -0.96 10.10
CA THR A 30 32.81 -1.54 11.21
C THR A 30 32.40 -0.91 12.55
N GLN A 31 31.58 -1.59 13.34
CA GLN A 31 31.81 -1.83 14.78
C GLN A 31 30.76 -2.75 15.38
N THR A 32 31.25 -3.83 15.88
CA THR A 32 30.60 -4.92 16.61
C THR A 32 30.54 -4.68 18.12
N THR A 33 29.58 -5.36 18.79
CA THR A 33 29.51 -5.83 20.20
C THR A 33 29.17 -4.77 21.26
N ASP A 34 28.37 -4.94 22.25
CA ASP A 34 27.92 -6.07 23.09
C ASP A 34 26.83 -5.61 24.11
N THR A 35 25.93 -6.52 24.46
CA THR A 35 25.24 -6.85 25.73
C THR A 35 24.35 -5.86 26.50
N SER A 36 23.11 -6.28 26.68
CA SER A 36 22.25 -6.42 27.89
C SER A 36 21.11 -5.42 28.17
N LYS A 37 19.94 -6.08 28.29
CA LYS A 37 18.73 -5.80 29.13
C LYS A 37 17.83 -4.58 28.87
N GLN A 38 16.63 -4.97 28.47
CA GLN A 38 15.26 -4.45 28.51
C GLN A 38 14.85 -3.54 29.70
N PRO A 39 13.81 -2.62 29.58
CA PRO A 39 12.45 -2.98 29.18
C PRO A 39 11.71 -1.97 28.26
N ASP A 40 10.60 -2.46 27.74
CA ASP A 40 9.63 -1.98 26.78
C ASP A 40 9.17 -0.52 26.84
N THR A 41 9.24 0.15 25.67
CA THR A 41 8.35 1.25 25.26
C THR A 41 7.96 1.07 23.79
N PRO A 42 6.74 1.44 23.36
CA PRO A 42 6.20 1.05 22.06
C PRO A 42 6.86 1.82 20.91
N SER A 43 7.63 1.12 20.12
CA SER A 43 8.33 1.61 18.95
C SER A 43 7.39 1.97 17.80
N THR A 44 7.53 3.19 17.30
CA THR A 44 7.14 3.66 15.97
C THR A 44 7.55 2.66 14.88
N PRO A 45 6.71 2.39 13.87
CA PRO A 45 7.08 1.45 12.81
C PRO A 45 8.16 2.05 11.91
N SER A 46 9.37 1.53 12.05
CA SER A 46 10.49 1.77 11.14
C SER A 46 10.16 1.28 9.73
N THR A 47 10.35 2.16 8.78
CA THR A 47 10.32 1.93 7.33
C THR A 47 11.51 1.05 6.94
N PRO A 48 11.34 -0.06 6.21
CA PRO A 48 12.49 -0.75 5.64
C PRO A 48 13.02 0.06 4.46
N SER A 49 14.17 0.70 4.63
CA SER A 49 14.96 1.31 3.57
C SER A 49 15.61 0.22 2.71
N ASN A 50 15.20 0.13 1.46
CA ASN A 50 15.87 -0.65 0.43
C ASN A 50 16.67 0.32 -0.46
N PRO A 51 18.00 0.22 -0.58
CA PRO A 51 18.80 1.11 -1.42
C PRO A 51 18.59 0.76 -2.89
N GLY A 52 17.97 1.69 -3.64
CA GLY A 52 17.70 1.56 -5.09
C GLY A 52 16.37 2.13 -5.55
N GLN A 53 15.68 2.94 -4.74
CA GLN A 53 14.41 3.54 -5.12
C GLN A 53 14.60 4.92 -5.78
N THR A 54 14.40 4.95 -7.10
CA THR A 54 13.91 6.13 -7.82
C THR A 54 12.77 6.79 -7.04
N ALA A 55 12.75 8.12 -6.97
CA ALA A 55 11.80 8.93 -6.21
C ALA A 55 10.37 8.39 -6.33
N VAL A 56 9.83 7.83 -5.24
CA VAL A 56 8.52 7.18 -5.23
C VAL A 56 7.46 8.26 -5.27
N LYS A 57 6.86 8.47 -6.43
CA LYS A 57 5.77 9.44 -6.60
C LYS A 57 4.51 8.93 -5.92
N GLU A 58 4.04 9.68 -4.92
CA GLU A 58 2.81 9.42 -4.19
C GLU A 58 1.78 10.51 -4.50
N THR A 59 0.51 10.19 -4.33
CA THR A 59 -0.59 11.16 -4.41
C THR A 59 -1.68 10.82 -3.43
N VAL A 60 -2.40 11.85 -2.98
CA VAL A 60 -3.62 11.68 -2.16
C VAL A 60 -4.83 12.01 -3.02
N ASN A 61 -5.75 11.06 -3.16
CA ASN A 61 -7.01 11.25 -3.85
C ASN A 61 -8.16 10.79 -2.96
N LYS A 62 -9.13 11.68 -2.70
CA LYS A 62 -10.30 11.42 -1.83
C LYS A 62 -9.91 10.77 -0.48
N ASN A 63 -8.89 11.33 0.19
CA ASN A 63 -8.34 10.87 1.47
C ASN A 63 -7.71 9.45 1.42
N VAL A 64 -7.32 8.97 0.26
CA VAL A 64 -6.58 7.71 0.07
C VAL A 64 -5.24 8.05 -0.54
N THR A 65 -4.17 7.53 0.05
CA THR A 65 -2.81 7.70 -0.45
C THR A 65 -2.46 6.56 -1.39
N TYR A 66 -1.97 6.92 -2.55
CA TYR A 66 -1.54 6.00 -3.60
C TYR A 66 -0.05 6.17 -3.87
N ARG A 67 0.62 5.06 -4.20
CA ARG A 67 2.03 5.02 -4.59
C ARG A 67 2.20 4.28 -5.89
N ILE A 68 3.07 4.75 -6.77
CA ILE A 68 3.44 4.03 -7.99
C ILE A 68 4.14 2.73 -7.61
N LEU A 69 3.72 1.61 -8.22
CA LEU A 69 4.37 0.30 -8.10
C LEU A 69 5.30 0.01 -9.27
N ASN A 70 4.88 0.39 -10.45
CA ASN A 70 5.66 0.16 -11.68
C ASN A 70 5.26 1.19 -12.72
N GLU A 71 6.20 2.00 -13.17
CA GLU A 71 5.96 3.07 -14.14
C GLU A 71 5.69 2.51 -15.54
N ASN A 72 6.46 1.52 -15.99
CA ASN A 72 6.30 0.93 -17.32
C ASN A 72 4.95 0.20 -17.47
N LYS A 73 4.51 -0.53 -16.44
CA LYS A 73 3.20 -1.20 -16.40
C LYS A 73 2.06 -0.28 -15.98
N LYS A 74 2.34 0.97 -15.67
CA LYS A 74 1.38 1.99 -15.17
C LYS A 74 0.50 1.44 -14.05
N THR A 75 1.12 0.91 -12.98
CA THR A 75 0.40 0.34 -11.84
C THR A 75 0.71 1.06 -10.55
N ALA A 76 -0.31 1.17 -9.67
CA ALA A 76 -0.22 1.80 -8.36
C ALA A 76 -0.82 0.92 -7.26
N ALA A 77 -0.41 1.20 -6.02
CA ALA A 77 -0.99 0.64 -4.82
C ALA A 77 -1.65 1.70 -3.97
N VAL A 78 -2.67 1.30 -3.22
CA VAL A 78 -3.14 2.03 -2.05
C VAL A 78 -2.22 1.72 -0.89
N ILE A 79 -1.62 2.74 -0.28
CA ILE A 79 -0.70 2.56 0.85
C ILE A 79 -1.30 3.00 2.18
N GLY A 80 -2.38 3.78 2.16
CA GLY A 80 -3.03 4.21 3.40
C GLY A 80 -4.11 5.26 3.21
N VAL A 81 -4.48 5.84 4.33
CA VAL A 81 -5.32 7.02 4.40
C VAL A 81 -4.45 8.26 4.41
N GLY A 82 -4.86 9.31 3.70
CA GLY A 82 -4.13 10.57 3.62
C GLY A 82 -5.06 11.77 3.78
N GLY A 83 -4.46 12.95 3.87
CA GLY A 83 -5.18 14.21 4.05
C GLY A 83 -5.74 14.43 5.46
N SER A 84 -6.35 15.59 5.68
CA SER A 84 -6.84 16.07 7.00
C SER A 84 -7.88 15.15 7.65
N LYS A 85 -8.61 14.36 6.87
CA LYS A 85 -9.66 13.44 7.36
C LYS A 85 -9.17 12.01 7.61
N GLY A 86 -7.91 11.69 7.37
CA GLY A 86 -7.25 10.39 7.46
C GLY A 86 -7.98 9.30 8.26
N LYS A 87 -7.71 9.18 9.54
CA LYS A 87 -8.30 8.14 10.41
C LYS A 87 -9.80 8.32 10.69
N ASN A 88 -10.41 9.45 10.36
CA ASN A 88 -11.83 9.76 10.58
C ASN A 88 -12.74 9.35 9.42
N LEU A 89 -12.23 8.70 8.40
CA LEU A 89 -13.01 8.24 7.25
C LEU A 89 -14.11 7.26 7.66
N THR A 90 -15.33 7.57 7.24
CA THR A 90 -16.48 6.67 7.43
C THR A 90 -16.75 5.80 6.20
N SER A 91 -16.31 6.24 5.02
CA SER A 91 -16.45 5.51 3.75
C SER A 91 -15.22 5.73 2.89
N VAL A 92 -14.78 4.66 2.20
CA VAL A 92 -13.66 4.68 1.27
C VAL A 92 -14.05 3.98 -0.02
N THR A 93 -13.73 4.60 -1.15
CA THR A 93 -13.80 3.99 -2.47
C THR A 93 -12.39 3.89 -3.03
N ILE A 94 -11.89 2.66 -3.18
CA ILE A 94 -10.65 2.39 -3.88
C ILE A 94 -10.92 2.54 -5.38
N ALA A 95 -10.31 3.54 -5.99
CA ALA A 95 -10.49 3.80 -7.41
C ALA A 95 -9.91 2.65 -8.26
N ARG A 96 -10.44 2.44 -9.47
CA ARG A 96 -9.83 1.51 -10.43
C ARG A 96 -8.53 2.05 -10.99
N THR A 97 -8.44 3.38 -11.15
CA THR A 97 -7.27 4.10 -11.65
C THR A 97 -7.04 5.33 -10.81
N VAL A 98 -5.83 5.85 -10.79
CA VAL A 98 -5.45 7.10 -10.16
C VAL A 98 -4.50 7.86 -11.08
N LYS A 99 -4.64 9.20 -11.13
CA LYS A 99 -3.73 10.09 -11.84
C LYS A 99 -2.63 10.53 -10.87
N ILE A 100 -1.37 10.33 -11.25
CA ILE A 100 -0.19 10.76 -10.48
C ILE A 100 0.68 11.56 -11.45
N GLY A 101 0.79 12.86 -11.22
CA GLY A 101 1.26 13.79 -12.25
C GLY A 101 0.31 13.74 -13.45
N ASN A 102 0.86 13.65 -14.65
CA ASN A 102 0.11 13.57 -15.92
C ASN A 102 -0.21 12.13 -16.35
N VAL A 103 0.20 11.11 -15.58
CA VAL A 103 0.05 9.70 -15.95
C VAL A 103 -1.07 9.03 -15.15
N THR A 104 -1.89 8.22 -15.82
CA THR A 104 -2.94 7.42 -15.21
C THR A 104 -2.44 6.00 -14.91
N TYR A 105 -2.52 5.59 -13.65
CA TYR A 105 -2.08 4.29 -13.15
C TYR A 105 -3.27 3.41 -12.77
N LYS A 106 -3.22 2.11 -13.11
CA LYS A 106 -4.19 1.11 -12.66
C LYS A 106 -3.92 0.76 -11.19
N VAL A 107 -4.92 0.88 -10.32
CA VAL A 107 -4.79 0.52 -8.89
C VAL A 107 -4.95 -0.99 -8.75
N THR A 108 -3.84 -1.70 -8.58
CA THR A 108 -3.80 -3.17 -8.60
C THR A 108 -3.62 -3.80 -7.23
N ARG A 109 -3.26 -3.02 -6.21
CA ARG A 109 -2.91 -3.52 -4.88
C ARG A 109 -3.44 -2.61 -3.77
N ILE A 110 -3.89 -3.23 -2.67
CA ILE A 110 -4.07 -2.57 -1.38
C ILE A 110 -2.97 -3.11 -0.47
N SER A 111 -2.07 -2.24 -0.05
CA SER A 111 -0.85 -2.61 0.68
C SER A 111 -1.12 -3.09 2.09
N LYS A 112 -0.12 -3.74 2.68
CA LYS A 112 -0.11 -4.16 4.08
C LYS A 112 -0.46 -2.98 4.99
N ASN A 113 -1.38 -3.20 5.93
CA ASN A 113 -1.82 -2.23 6.93
C ASN A 113 -2.50 -0.95 6.38
N ALA A 114 -2.80 -0.82 5.09
CA ALA A 114 -3.27 0.42 4.46
C ALA A 114 -4.42 1.12 5.21
N PHE A 115 -5.39 0.36 5.73
CA PHE A 115 -6.52 0.89 6.53
C PHE A 115 -6.56 0.26 7.92
N LYS A 116 -5.43 -0.25 8.43
CA LYS A 116 -5.38 -0.87 9.76
C LYS A 116 -5.90 0.11 10.82
N SER A 117 -6.80 -0.37 11.69
CA SER A 117 -7.37 0.39 12.82
C SER A 117 -8.14 1.65 12.44
N CYS A 118 -8.67 1.76 11.20
CA CYS A 118 -9.61 2.81 10.83
C CYS A 118 -10.97 2.55 11.51
N LYS A 119 -11.05 2.81 12.82
CA LYS A 119 -12.20 2.46 13.67
C LYS A 119 -13.53 3.14 13.25
N LYS A 120 -13.49 4.28 12.54
CA LYS A 120 -14.69 4.99 12.06
C LYS A 120 -15.15 4.51 10.66
N LEU A 121 -14.37 3.71 9.97
CA LEU A 121 -14.68 3.22 8.61
C LEU A 121 -15.88 2.24 8.66
N LYS A 122 -16.99 2.62 8.01
CA LYS A 122 -18.23 1.83 7.94
C LYS A 122 -18.40 1.11 6.61
N LYS A 123 -17.91 1.70 5.52
CA LYS A 123 -18.09 1.18 4.16
C LYS A 123 -16.80 1.27 3.36
N VAL A 124 -16.49 0.19 2.61
CA VAL A 124 -15.42 0.19 1.62
C VAL A 124 -15.92 -0.37 0.29
N THR A 125 -15.53 0.27 -0.81
CA THR A 125 -15.76 -0.21 -2.18
C THR A 125 -14.42 -0.47 -2.84
N ILE A 126 -14.21 -1.67 -3.37
CA ILE A 126 -12.97 -2.11 -4.01
C ILE A 126 -13.09 -1.93 -5.53
N GLY A 127 -12.14 -1.21 -6.13
CA GLY A 127 -12.08 -0.97 -7.56
C GLY A 127 -11.81 -2.24 -8.38
N SER A 128 -12.23 -2.23 -9.65
CA SER A 128 -12.20 -3.40 -10.53
C SER A 128 -10.79 -3.91 -10.87
N ASN A 129 -9.79 -3.04 -10.86
CA ASN A 129 -8.42 -3.40 -11.22
C ASN A 129 -7.61 -4.01 -10.05
N VAL A 130 -8.17 -4.02 -8.81
CA VAL A 130 -7.48 -4.58 -7.65
C VAL A 130 -7.33 -6.09 -7.82
N LYS A 131 -6.08 -6.55 -7.75
CA LYS A 131 -5.67 -7.96 -7.85
C LYS A 131 -5.23 -8.54 -6.51
N LYS A 132 -4.65 -7.71 -5.63
CA LYS A 132 -4.12 -8.16 -4.33
C LYS A 132 -4.60 -7.24 -3.20
N ILE A 133 -5.06 -7.84 -2.09
CA ILE A 133 -5.29 -7.19 -0.81
C ILE A 133 -4.28 -7.80 0.16
N GLU A 134 -3.38 -7.02 0.71
CA GLU A 134 -2.29 -7.56 1.52
C GLU A 134 -2.68 -7.77 2.99
N LYS A 135 -1.74 -8.34 3.76
CA LYS A 135 -1.91 -8.67 5.20
C LYS A 135 -2.39 -7.45 5.98
N ASN A 136 -3.37 -7.65 6.88
CA ASN A 136 -3.92 -6.62 7.76
C ASN A 136 -4.53 -5.40 7.07
N ALA A 137 -4.79 -5.40 5.77
CA ALA A 137 -5.21 -4.19 5.02
C ALA A 137 -6.38 -3.44 5.67
N PHE A 138 -7.36 -4.13 6.24
CA PHE A 138 -8.51 -3.56 6.97
C PHE A 138 -8.64 -4.10 8.40
N ALA A 139 -7.56 -4.66 8.96
CA ALA A 139 -7.59 -5.23 10.29
C ALA A 139 -7.94 -4.17 11.35
N GLY A 140 -8.85 -4.49 12.27
CA GLY A 140 -9.26 -3.59 13.35
C GLY A 140 -10.17 -2.44 12.91
N CYS A 141 -10.73 -2.48 11.71
CA CYS A 141 -11.81 -1.57 11.29
C CYS A 141 -13.13 -1.99 11.95
N SER A 142 -13.26 -1.83 13.26
CA SER A 142 -14.35 -2.41 14.07
C SER A 142 -15.76 -1.99 13.65
N LYS A 143 -15.92 -0.84 12.99
CA LYS A 143 -17.22 -0.38 12.47
C LYS A 143 -17.44 -0.70 10.98
N LEU A 144 -16.57 -1.50 10.33
CA LEU A 144 -16.69 -1.83 8.92
C LEU A 144 -17.81 -2.87 8.68
N LYS A 145 -19.00 -2.34 8.35
CA LYS A 145 -20.22 -3.13 8.12
C LYS A 145 -20.43 -3.53 6.67
N THR A 146 -19.86 -2.80 5.71
CA THR A 146 -20.11 -3.04 4.29
C THR A 146 -18.82 -3.07 3.50
N VAL A 147 -18.57 -4.20 2.82
CA VAL A 147 -17.44 -4.37 1.90
C VAL A 147 -18.00 -4.71 0.52
N ASN A 148 -17.89 -3.79 -0.43
CA ASN A 148 -18.34 -3.99 -1.78
C ASN A 148 -17.18 -4.35 -2.70
N MET A 149 -17.15 -5.60 -3.16
CA MET A 149 -16.17 -6.13 -4.11
C MET A 149 -16.85 -6.58 -5.43
N LYS A 150 -18.13 -6.21 -5.66
CA LYS A 150 -18.92 -6.71 -6.81
C LYS A 150 -18.19 -6.50 -8.15
N LYS A 151 -17.50 -5.38 -8.33
CA LYS A 151 -16.74 -5.07 -9.55
C LYS A 151 -15.30 -5.59 -9.54
N ALA A 152 -14.79 -6.06 -8.42
CA ALA A 152 -13.41 -6.53 -8.26
C ALA A 152 -13.27 -8.01 -8.67
N THR A 153 -13.45 -8.30 -9.95
CA THR A 153 -13.46 -9.68 -10.49
C THR A 153 -12.06 -10.31 -10.55
N GLY A 154 -11.01 -9.49 -10.53
CA GLY A 154 -9.61 -9.89 -10.74
C GLY A 154 -8.82 -10.22 -9.48
N ILE A 155 -9.43 -10.30 -8.28
CA ILE A 155 -8.68 -10.59 -7.06
C ILE A 155 -8.13 -12.01 -7.09
N THR A 156 -6.80 -12.12 -6.99
CA THR A 156 -6.06 -13.38 -6.96
C THR A 156 -5.67 -13.78 -5.54
N SER A 157 -5.45 -12.81 -4.65
CA SER A 157 -5.07 -13.10 -3.25
C SER A 157 -5.61 -12.06 -2.27
N ILE A 158 -5.96 -12.54 -1.06
CA ILE A 158 -6.29 -11.73 0.10
C ILE A 158 -5.39 -12.22 1.23
N GLY A 159 -4.55 -11.35 1.75
CA GLY A 159 -3.57 -11.66 2.77
C GLY A 159 -4.19 -12.01 4.13
N SER A 160 -3.40 -12.67 4.97
CA SER A 160 -3.83 -13.07 6.31
C SER A 160 -4.28 -11.87 7.14
N LYS A 161 -5.31 -12.07 7.97
CA LYS A 161 -5.87 -11.04 8.85
C LYS A 161 -6.35 -9.76 8.15
N ALA A 162 -6.47 -9.75 6.80
CA ALA A 162 -6.86 -8.56 6.04
C ALA A 162 -8.23 -7.98 6.47
N PHE A 163 -9.15 -8.83 6.92
CA PHE A 163 -10.48 -8.45 7.43
C PHE A 163 -10.71 -8.90 8.87
N SER A 164 -9.64 -9.11 9.65
CA SER A 164 -9.78 -9.48 11.06
C SER A 164 -10.27 -8.29 11.90
N LYS A 165 -11.05 -8.58 12.95
CA LYS A 165 -11.57 -7.57 13.89
C LYS A 165 -12.33 -6.41 13.19
N ILE A 166 -13.05 -6.70 12.09
CA ILE A 166 -14.08 -5.84 11.52
C ILE A 166 -15.41 -6.11 12.22
N ASP A 167 -16.50 -5.39 11.83
CA ASP A 167 -17.82 -5.64 12.40
C ASP A 167 -18.23 -7.11 12.25
N ALA A 168 -18.72 -7.72 13.34
CA ALA A 168 -19.06 -9.14 13.37
C ALA A 168 -20.16 -9.52 12.37
N LYS A 169 -21.10 -8.61 12.08
CA LYS A 169 -22.20 -8.78 11.14
C LYS A 169 -21.94 -8.11 9.78
N ALA A 170 -20.66 -7.94 9.40
CA ALA A 170 -20.29 -7.30 8.14
C ALA A 170 -20.91 -8.01 6.93
N LYS A 171 -21.38 -7.21 5.98
CA LYS A 171 -21.93 -7.68 4.69
C LYS A 171 -20.88 -7.47 3.61
N VAL A 172 -20.42 -8.56 2.98
CA VAL A 172 -19.44 -8.53 1.89
C VAL A 172 -20.14 -8.94 0.60
N THR A 173 -20.18 -8.03 -0.38
CA THR A 173 -20.73 -8.32 -1.71
C THR A 173 -19.59 -8.63 -2.67
N VAL A 174 -19.67 -9.76 -3.39
CA VAL A 174 -18.62 -10.25 -4.29
C VAL A 174 -19.18 -10.54 -5.68
N PRO A 175 -18.32 -10.68 -6.72
CA PRO A 175 -18.78 -11.07 -8.06
C PRO A 175 -19.50 -12.41 -8.04
N ALA A 176 -20.69 -12.48 -8.64
CA ALA A 176 -21.54 -13.68 -8.63
C ALA A 176 -20.81 -14.94 -9.10
N LYS A 177 -20.13 -14.86 -10.26
CA LYS A 177 -19.37 -15.98 -10.85
C LYS A 177 -18.17 -16.46 -10.01
N LYS A 178 -17.80 -15.75 -8.94
CA LYS A 178 -16.62 -16.06 -8.12
C LYS A 178 -16.94 -16.19 -6.62
N LEU A 179 -18.21 -16.36 -6.27
CA LEU A 179 -18.68 -16.39 -4.87
C LEU A 179 -17.91 -17.40 -4.01
N SER A 180 -17.81 -18.67 -4.45
CA SER A 180 -17.13 -19.73 -3.70
C SER A 180 -15.63 -19.44 -3.48
N LYS A 181 -14.95 -18.96 -4.53
CA LYS A 181 -13.54 -18.56 -4.44
C LYS A 181 -13.35 -17.45 -3.40
N TYR A 182 -14.16 -16.39 -3.44
CA TYR A 182 -14.03 -15.24 -2.54
C TYR A 182 -14.42 -15.60 -1.11
N LYS A 183 -15.46 -16.42 -0.89
CA LYS A 183 -15.80 -16.95 0.45
C LYS A 183 -14.61 -17.63 1.10
N ARG A 184 -13.92 -18.53 0.37
CA ARG A 184 -12.73 -19.24 0.87
C ARG A 184 -11.58 -18.28 1.20
N MET A 185 -11.29 -17.32 0.31
CA MET A 185 -10.22 -16.34 0.51
C MET A 185 -10.51 -15.41 1.73
N LEU A 186 -11.75 -14.94 1.85
CA LEU A 186 -12.18 -14.06 2.95
C LEU A 186 -12.15 -14.79 4.29
N LYS A 187 -12.55 -16.08 4.35
CA LYS A 187 -12.43 -16.92 5.55
C LYS A 187 -10.97 -17.01 6.01
N LYS A 188 -10.03 -17.30 5.08
CA LYS A 188 -8.57 -17.33 5.36
C LYS A 188 -8.02 -15.96 5.76
N ALA A 189 -8.62 -14.89 5.27
CA ALA A 189 -8.25 -13.52 5.59
C ALA A 189 -8.81 -12.99 6.92
N GLY A 190 -9.41 -13.85 7.75
CA GLY A 190 -9.91 -13.50 9.08
C GLY A 190 -11.26 -12.79 9.09
N LEU A 191 -12.10 -13.00 8.08
CA LEU A 191 -13.48 -12.50 8.11
C LEU A 191 -14.24 -13.11 9.29
N PRO A 192 -14.98 -12.32 10.10
CA PRO A 192 -15.75 -12.83 11.23
C PRO A 192 -16.75 -13.92 10.83
N LYS A 193 -16.95 -14.94 11.69
CA LYS A 193 -17.86 -16.06 11.40
C LYS A 193 -19.32 -15.63 11.15
N LYS A 194 -19.80 -14.56 11.82
CA LYS A 194 -21.16 -14.00 11.67
C LYS A 194 -21.31 -13.08 10.47
N ALA A 195 -20.21 -12.75 9.77
CA ALA A 195 -20.26 -11.91 8.58
C ALA A 195 -20.84 -12.70 7.38
N THR A 196 -21.62 -12.00 6.54
CA THR A 196 -22.27 -12.59 5.38
C THR A 196 -21.52 -12.24 4.10
N VAL A 197 -21.36 -13.25 3.22
CA VAL A 197 -20.77 -13.04 1.88
C VAL A 197 -21.82 -13.42 0.85
N LYS A 198 -22.24 -12.45 0.03
CA LYS A 198 -23.30 -12.61 -1.00
C LYS A 198 -22.85 -12.07 -2.37
N LYS A 199 -23.55 -12.46 -3.42
CA LYS A 199 -23.45 -11.94 -4.79
C LYS A 199 -24.16 -10.59 -4.95
#